data_7012128cea465133f9764c65407d58bf
#
_entry.id   7012128cea465133f9764c65407d58bf
#
_cell.length_a   1.000
_cell.length_b   1.000
_cell.length_c   1.000
_cell.angle_alpha   90.00
_cell.angle_beta   90.00
_cell.angle_gamma   90.00
#
_symmetry.space_group_name_H-M   'P 1'
#
loop_
_entity.id
_entity.type
_entity.pdbx_description
1 polymer ?
#
loop_
_entity_poly.entity_id
_entity_poly.type
_entity_poly.pdbx_seq_one_letter_code
_entity_poly.pdbx_strand_id
1 'polypeptide(L)'
;MEAFERLVALGATDMDVVTKVSQAEGGDARQRWVAIRALGRIGGDRSRGILIGLSKDPMPAIRAASAAAMGDFGDEAFVPYLVQLIQDPAVIVRAGSATALSSMGDERAVEALSDALRDKKNTFRGRSIWVRKYFVEALGGTGSKGAYPALLRAMDDPDDEVSARVLPALEKIAGFSYKSGRTSKQEKEAWRRYVSDQLRQ
;
A
#
# COMPACT_ATOMS: atom_id res chain seq x y z
N MET A 1 -15.89 5.76 16.29
CA MET A 1 -15.96 4.28 16.25
C MET A 1 -17.41 3.77 16.14
N GLU A 2 -18.30 4.17 17.02
CA GLU A 2 -19.69 3.67 17.07
C GLU A 2 -20.48 3.79 15.74
N ALA A 3 -20.40 4.92 15.03
CA ALA A 3 -21.08 5.12 13.75
C ALA A 3 -20.54 4.20 12.64
N PHE A 4 -19.25 3.90 12.63
CA PHE A 4 -18.63 2.98 11.69
C PHE A 4 -19.09 1.53 11.93
N GLU A 5 -19.06 1.06 13.18
CA GLU A 5 -19.50 -0.28 13.54
C GLU A 5 -21.01 -0.46 13.29
N ARG A 6 -21.82 0.58 13.51
CA ARG A 6 -23.23 0.57 13.13
C ARG A 6 -23.45 0.44 11.62
N LEU A 7 -22.64 1.13 10.81
CA LEU A 7 -22.68 1.00 9.34
C LEU A 7 -22.27 -0.39 8.87
N VAL A 8 -21.26 -0.99 9.48
CA VAL A 8 -20.85 -2.36 9.17
C VAL A 8 -21.99 -3.35 9.49
N ALA A 9 -22.59 -3.23 10.68
CA ALA A 9 -23.71 -4.07 11.10
C ALA A 9 -24.94 -3.88 10.19
N LEU A 10 -25.25 -2.61 9.83
CA LEU A 10 -26.36 -2.30 8.91
C LEU A 10 -26.10 -2.85 7.52
N GLY A 11 -24.87 -2.74 7.01
CA GLY A 11 -24.52 -3.25 5.69
C GLY A 11 -24.59 -4.77 5.58
N ALA A 12 -24.46 -5.49 6.68
CA ALA A 12 -24.71 -6.93 6.72
C ALA A 12 -26.19 -7.29 6.51
N THR A 13 -27.11 -6.37 6.81
CA THR A 13 -28.57 -6.55 6.67
C THR A 13 -29.18 -5.73 5.55
N ASP A 14 -28.67 -4.53 5.28
CA ASP A 14 -29.13 -3.61 4.23
C ASP A 14 -27.94 -2.93 3.52
N MET A 15 -27.39 -3.61 2.54
CA MET A 15 -26.29 -3.10 1.72
C MET A 15 -26.69 -1.87 0.90
N ASP A 16 -27.96 -1.63 0.62
CA ASP A 16 -28.44 -0.52 -0.21
C ASP A 16 -28.15 0.83 0.45
N VAL A 17 -28.29 0.93 1.76
CA VAL A 17 -27.97 2.16 2.51
C VAL A 17 -26.49 2.49 2.39
N VAL A 18 -25.61 1.52 2.64
CA VAL A 18 -24.16 1.71 2.55
C VAL A 18 -23.74 2.08 1.13
N THR A 19 -24.34 1.41 0.13
CA THR A 19 -24.11 1.69 -1.29
C THR A 19 -24.49 3.14 -1.63
N LYS A 20 -25.70 3.58 -1.29
CA LYS A 20 -26.18 4.93 -1.57
C LYS A 20 -25.27 6.00 -0.96
N VAL A 21 -24.87 5.83 0.30
CA VAL A 21 -23.97 6.81 0.97
C VAL A 21 -22.59 6.82 0.32
N SER A 22 -22.03 5.65 -0.01
CA SER A 22 -20.68 5.57 -0.59
C SER A 22 -20.60 6.19 -1.99
N GLN A 23 -21.67 6.07 -2.78
CA GLN A 23 -21.78 6.54 -4.16
C GLN A 23 -22.44 7.91 -4.32
N ALA A 24 -22.88 8.57 -3.23
CA ALA A 24 -23.60 9.85 -3.30
C ALA A 24 -22.71 10.95 -3.92
N GLU A 25 -22.95 11.27 -5.18
CA GLU A 25 -22.31 12.40 -5.85
C GLU A 25 -22.73 13.72 -5.19
N GLY A 26 -21.73 14.56 -4.86
CA GLY A 26 -21.98 15.81 -4.12
C GLY A 26 -22.33 15.65 -2.63
N GLY A 27 -22.35 14.40 -2.12
CA GLY A 27 -22.55 14.13 -0.71
C GLY A 27 -21.33 14.50 0.15
N ASP A 28 -21.53 14.51 1.47
CA ASP A 28 -20.44 14.75 2.43
C ASP A 28 -19.32 13.73 2.25
N ALA A 29 -18.13 14.20 1.84
CA ALA A 29 -16.96 13.37 1.60
C ALA A 29 -16.57 12.51 2.81
N ARG A 30 -16.80 13.00 4.03
CA ARG A 30 -16.53 12.25 5.26
C ARG A 30 -17.50 11.07 5.42
N GLN A 31 -18.79 11.30 5.15
CA GLN A 31 -19.79 10.22 5.19
C GLN A 31 -19.51 9.17 4.12
N ARG A 32 -19.20 9.59 2.89
CA ARG A 32 -18.77 8.69 1.82
C ARG A 32 -17.56 7.88 2.23
N TRP A 33 -16.55 8.53 2.78
CA TRP A 33 -15.32 7.86 3.25
C TRP A 33 -15.62 6.77 4.29
N VAL A 34 -16.46 7.06 5.29
CA VAL A 34 -16.86 6.08 6.32
C VAL A 34 -17.61 4.90 5.71
N ALA A 35 -18.54 5.16 4.79
CA ALA A 35 -19.30 4.11 4.10
C ALA A 35 -18.39 3.22 3.22
N ILE A 36 -17.43 3.83 2.51
CA ILE A 36 -16.44 3.08 1.70
C ILE A 36 -15.60 2.16 2.58
N ARG A 37 -15.13 2.65 3.73
CA ARG A 37 -14.38 1.81 4.69
C ARG A 37 -15.24 0.68 5.25
N ALA A 38 -16.54 0.93 5.47
CA ALA A 38 -17.47 -0.12 5.89
C ALA A 38 -17.61 -1.23 4.83
N LEU A 39 -17.63 -0.88 3.53
CA LEU A 39 -17.66 -1.88 2.44
C LEU A 39 -16.49 -2.85 2.49
N GLY A 40 -15.28 -2.37 2.83
CA GLY A 40 -14.10 -3.22 3.02
C GLY A 40 -14.26 -4.24 4.15
N ARG A 41 -14.98 -3.88 5.22
CA ARG A 41 -15.25 -4.77 6.37
C ARG A 41 -16.44 -5.71 6.12
N ILE A 42 -17.45 -5.26 5.37
CA ILE A 42 -18.63 -6.06 5.04
C ILE A 42 -18.24 -7.19 4.07
N GLY A 43 -17.43 -6.89 3.06
CA GLY A 43 -16.97 -7.87 2.09
C GLY A 43 -18.04 -8.29 1.07
N GLY A 44 -17.80 -9.40 0.39
CA GLY A 44 -18.70 -9.98 -0.60
C GLY A 44 -18.63 -9.34 -2.00
N ASP A 45 -19.24 -9.98 -2.99
CA ASP A 45 -19.14 -9.60 -4.41
C ASP A 45 -19.68 -8.20 -4.70
N ARG A 46 -20.73 -7.80 -4.01
CA ARG A 46 -21.32 -6.48 -4.17
C ARG A 46 -20.37 -5.39 -3.69
N SER A 47 -19.77 -5.54 -2.49
CA SER A 47 -18.75 -4.61 -1.98
C SER A 47 -17.56 -4.54 -2.93
N ARG A 48 -17.11 -5.69 -3.46
CA ARG A 48 -16.02 -5.76 -4.45
C ARG A 48 -16.33 -4.89 -5.66
N GLY A 49 -17.48 -5.07 -6.29
CA GLY A 49 -17.88 -4.30 -7.47
C GLY A 49 -17.94 -2.78 -7.20
N ILE A 50 -18.49 -2.38 -6.05
CA ILE A 50 -18.60 -0.98 -5.64
C ILE A 50 -17.20 -0.39 -5.44
N LEU A 51 -16.30 -1.06 -4.71
CA LEU A 51 -14.95 -0.58 -4.45
C LEU A 51 -14.15 -0.43 -5.75
N ILE A 52 -14.27 -1.34 -6.70
CA ILE A 52 -13.66 -1.21 -8.03
C ILE A 52 -14.19 0.03 -8.76
N GLY A 53 -15.48 0.30 -8.71
CA GLY A 53 -16.07 1.52 -9.27
C GLY A 53 -15.51 2.78 -8.62
N LEU A 54 -15.48 2.83 -7.30
CA LEU A 54 -15.00 3.98 -6.51
C LEU A 54 -13.48 4.22 -6.62
N SER A 55 -12.72 3.23 -7.04
CA SER A 55 -11.28 3.42 -7.34
C SER A 55 -11.03 4.34 -8.55
N LYS A 56 -12.08 4.66 -9.32
CA LYS A 56 -12.07 5.56 -10.47
C LYS A 56 -12.81 6.88 -10.21
N ASP A 57 -13.24 7.14 -8.97
CA ASP A 57 -13.96 8.36 -8.59
C ASP A 57 -13.16 9.62 -8.94
N PRO A 58 -13.79 10.71 -9.41
CA PRO A 58 -13.11 11.96 -9.71
C PRO A 58 -12.37 12.55 -8.49
N MET A 59 -12.87 12.31 -7.28
CA MET A 59 -12.27 12.82 -6.05
C MET A 59 -11.11 11.91 -5.56
N PRO A 60 -9.86 12.43 -5.45
CA PRO A 60 -8.74 11.64 -4.95
C PRO A 60 -8.97 11.02 -3.56
N ALA A 61 -9.69 11.74 -2.68
CA ALA A 61 -10.01 11.24 -1.34
C ALA A 61 -10.87 9.95 -1.38
N ILE A 62 -11.78 9.85 -2.33
CA ILE A 62 -12.65 8.67 -2.52
C ILE A 62 -11.85 7.51 -3.12
N ARG A 63 -10.98 7.78 -4.13
CA ARG A 63 -10.08 6.74 -4.66
C ARG A 63 -9.15 6.18 -3.58
N ALA A 64 -8.59 7.07 -2.73
CA ALA A 64 -7.74 6.65 -1.61
C ALA A 64 -8.51 5.82 -0.56
N ALA A 65 -9.75 6.22 -0.24
CA ALA A 65 -10.62 5.46 0.64
C ALA A 65 -10.95 4.07 0.08
N SER A 66 -11.21 4.00 -1.24
CA SER A 66 -11.44 2.73 -1.93
C SER A 66 -10.21 1.82 -1.87
N ALA A 67 -9.00 2.36 -2.16
CA ALA A 67 -7.76 1.60 -2.04
C ALA A 67 -7.54 1.04 -0.63
N ALA A 68 -7.78 1.86 0.40
CA ALA A 68 -7.67 1.42 1.79
C ALA A 68 -8.71 0.34 2.15
N ALA A 69 -9.97 0.49 1.67
CA ALA A 69 -11.02 -0.51 1.88
C ALA A 69 -10.72 -1.84 1.15
N MET A 70 -10.11 -1.80 -0.05
CA MET A 70 -9.61 -2.98 -0.76
C MET A 70 -8.55 -3.73 0.05
N GLY A 71 -7.63 -2.99 0.69
CA GLY A 71 -6.62 -3.58 1.59
C GLY A 71 -7.24 -4.23 2.84
N ASP A 72 -8.26 -3.58 3.43
CA ASP A 72 -8.99 -4.14 4.59
C ASP A 72 -9.80 -5.39 4.21
N PHE A 73 -10.35 -5.43 3.00
CA PHE A 73 -11.07 -6.60 2.48
C PHE A 73 -10.11 -7.77 2.23
N GLY A 74 -8.89 -7.50 1.73
CA GLY A 74 -7.86 -8.50 1.53
C GLY A 74 -8.10 -9.47 0.37
N ASP A 75 -8.97 -9.12 -0.60
CA ASP A 75 -9.26 -9.96 -1.75
C ASP A 75 -8.20 -9.75 -2.86
N GLU A 76 -7.51 -10.82 -3.24
CA GLU A 76 -6.45 -10.79 -4.27
C GLU A 76 -6.93 -10.25 -5.63
N ALA A 77 -8.24 -10.31 -5.92
CA ALA A 77 -8.83 -9.72 -7.11
C ALA A 77 -8.63 -8.19 -7.20
N PHE A 78 -8.32 -7.52 -6.07
CA PHE A 78 -8.02 -6.09 -6.04
C PHE A 78 -6.60 -5.73 -6.46
N VAL A 79 -5.65 -6.67 -6.45
CA VAL A 79 -4.23 -6.39 -6.74
C VAL A 79 -4.05 -5.63 -8.06
N PRO A 80 -4.66 -6.02 -9.20
CA PRO A 80 -4.50 -5.29 -10.45
C PRO A 80 -4.97 -3.82 -10.37
N TYR A 81 -6.04 -3.54 -9.63
CA TYR A 81 -6.57 -2.19 -9.43
C TYR A 81 -5.66 -1.34 -8.53
N LEU A 82 -5.16 -1.93 -7.44
CA LEU A 82 -4.22 -1.29 -6.55
C LEU A 82 -2.88 -0.98 -7.24
N VAL A 83 -2.40 -1.89 -8.10
CA VAL A 83 -1.22 -1.66 -8.94
C VAL A 83 -1.42 -0.46 -9.89
N GLN A 84 -2.60 -0.31 -10.49
CA GLN A 84 -2.92 0.88 -11.28
C GLN A 84 -2.91 2.16 -10.42
N LEU A 85 -3.46 2.12 -9.21
CA LEU A 85 -3.51 3.26 -8.30
C LEU A 85 -2.12 3.68 -7.76
N ILE A 86 -1.10 2.85 -7.82
CA ILE A 86 0.31 3.24 -7.57
C ILE A 86 0.75 4.35 -8.53
N GLN A 87 0.14 4.46 -9.70
CA GLN A 87 0.43 5.46 -10.72
C GLN A 87 -0.53 6.67 -10.67
N ASP A 88 -1.46 6.74 -9.72
CA ASP A 88 -2.44 7.82 -9.60
C ASP A 88 -1.78 9.21 -9.54
N PRO A 89 -2.36 10.24 -10.18
CA PRO A 89 -1.85 11.61 -10.11
C PRO A 89 -1.77 12.15 -8.67
N ALA A 90 -2.72 11.77 -7.81
CA ALA A 90 -2.76 12.22 -6.42
C ALA A 90 -1.86 11.35 -5.51
N VAL A 91 -0.94 12.00 -4.81
CA VAL A 91 0.03 11.32 -3.92
C VAL A 91 -0.63 10.51 -2.81
N ILE A 92 -1.78 10.97 -2.27
CA ILE A 92 -2.53 10.26 -1.23
C ILE A 92 -3.09 8.93 -1.72
N VAL A 93 -3.48 8.86 -2.99
CA VAL A 93 -3.98 7.61 -3.61
C VAL A 93 -2.84 6.63 -3.78
N ARG A 94 -1.67 7.09 -4.28
CA ARG A 94 -0.47 6.25 -4.40
C ARG A 94 -0.06 5.65 -3.05
N ALA A 95 -0.05 6.48 -1.99
CA ALA A 95 0.29 6.03 -0.64
C ALA A 95 -0.72 5.00 -0.09
N GLY A 96 -2.02 5.28 -0.23
CA GLY A 96 -3.09 4.37 0.19
C GLY A 96 -3.01 3.01 -0.52
N SER A 97 -2.75 3.04 -1.83
CA SER A 97 -2.59 1.83 -2.62
C SER A 97 -1.35 1.01 -2.21
N ALA A 98 -0.21 1.67 -1.98
CA ALA A 98 0.99 1.00 -1.47
C ALA A 98 0.75 0.33 -0.12
N THR A 99 0.06 1.02 0.80
CA THR A 99 -0.30 0.46 2.11
C THR A 99 -1.21 -0.77 1.96
N ALA A 100 -2.21 -0.71 1.08
CA ALA A 100 -3.09 -1.84 0.81
C ALA A 100 -2.32 -3.04 0.24
N LEU A 101 -1.45 -2.82 -0.75
CA LEU A 101 -0.59 -3.87 -1.32
C LEU A 101 0.36 -4.48 -0.29
N SER A 102 0.89 -3.67 0.65
CA SER A 102 1.72 -4.15 1.76
C SER A 102 0.99 -5.13 2.67
N SER A 103 -0.29 -4.89 2.94
CA SER A 103 -1.10 -5.78 3.80
C SER A 103 -1.53 -7.06 3.08
N MET A 104 -1.66 -7.02 1.75
CA MET A 104 -2.05 -8.18 0.95
C MET A 104 -0.90 -9.14 0.69
N GLY A 105 0.36 -8.67 0.72
CA GLY A 105 1.53 -9.53 0.57
C GLY A 105 1.71 -10.16 -0.82
N ASP A 106 1.22 -9.53 -1.87
CA ASP A 106 1.19 -10.09 -3.22
C ASP A 106 2.43 -9.70 -4.05
N GLU A 107 3.15 -10.69 -4.56
CA GLU A 107 4.38 -10.46 -5.35
C GLU A 107 4.13 -9.77 -6.71
N ARG A 108 2.92 -9.82 -7.26
CA ARG A 108 2.54 -9.12 -8.50
C ARG A 108 2.70 -7.60 -8.39
N ALA A 109 2.76 -7.06 -7.16
CA ALA A 109 2.99 -5.64 -6.91
C ALA A 109 4.48 -5.22 -7.00
N VAL A 110 5.44 -6.15 -6.99
CA VAL A 110 6.88 -5.85 -6.87
C VAL A 110 7.38 -4.93 -7.97
N GLU A 111 7.02 -5.20 -9.22
CA GLU A 111 7.47 -4.39 -10.37
C GLU A 111 6.92 -2.96 -10.27
N ALA A 112 5.62 -2.80 -10.09
CA ALA A 112 4.96 -1.50 -10.00
C ALA A 112 5.48 -0.66 -8.83
N LEU A 113 5.70 -1.27 -7.66
CA LEU A 113 6.26 -0.60 -6.48
C LEU A 113 7.73 -0.21 -6.70
N SER A 114 8.52 -1.06 -7.36
CA SER A 114 9.91 -0.79 -7.69
C SER A 114 10.04 0.37 -8.67
N ASP A 115 9.15 0.46 -9.66
CA ASP A 115 9.11 1.56 -10.61
C ASP A 115 8.64 2.86 -9.95
N ALA A 116 7.58 2.79 -9.12
CA ALA A 116 7.11 3.95 -8.38
C ALA A 116 8.18 4.52 -7.43
N LEU A 117 9.01 3.66 -6.82
CA LEU A 117 10.11 4.08 -5.95
C LEU A 117 11.16 4.91 -6.72
N ARG A 118 11.35 4.66 -8.03
CA ARG A 118 12.30 5.36 -8.90
C ARG A 118 11.68 6.54 -9.66
N ASP A 119 10.36 6.61 -9.72
CA ASP A 119 9.66 7.62 -10.51
C ASP A 119 9.89 9.03 -9.96
N LYS A 120 10.39 9.92 -10.82
CA LYS A 120 10.68 11.32 -10.49
C LYS A 120 9.44 12.10 -9.99
N LYS A 121 8.22 11.70 -10.39
CA LYS A 121 6.99 12.32 -9.86
C LYS A 121 6.82 12.13 -8.34
N ASN A 122 7.52 11.17 -7.75
CA ASN A 122 7.55 10.89 -6.32
C ASN A 122 8.70 11.60 -5.59
N THR A 123 9.38 12.54 -6.27
CA THR A 123 10.43 13.39 -5.71
C THR A 123 10.16 14.86 -6.04
N PHE A 124 10.59 15.75 -5.16
CA PHE A 124 10.61 17.19 -5.38
C PHE A 124 11.98 17.73 -4.99
N ARG A 125 12.69 18.40 -5.93
CA ARG A 125 14.07 18.90 -5.72
C ARG A 125 15.03 17.82 -5.18
N GLY A 126 14.91 16.60 -5.70
CA GLY A 126 15.77 15.46 -5.31
C GLY A 126 15.41 14.80 -3.97
N ARG A 127 14.37 15.27 -3.27
CA ARG A 127 13.88 14.67 -2.02
C ARG A 127 12.54 13.97 -2.25
N SER A 128 12.27 12.94 -1.47
CA SER A 128 10.97 12.25 -1.48
C SER A 128 9.84 13.21 -1.13
N ILE A 129 8.70 13.08 -1.83
CA ILE A 129 7.43 13.68 -1.41
C ILE A 129 6.70 12.71 -0.48
N TRP A 130 7.27 12.35 0.65
CA TRP A 130 6.76 11.48 1.72
C TRP A 130 6.20 10.10 1.28
N VAL A 131 5.85 9.89 0.01
CA VAL A 131 5.19 8.65 -0.45
C VAL A 131 6.16 7.48 -0.63
N ARG A 132 7.44 7.73 -0.96
CA ARG A 132 8.41 6.68 -1.32
C ARG A 132 8.69 5.68 -0.20
N LYS A 133 8.60 6.11 1.06
CA LYS A 133 8.70 5.20 2.22
C LYS A 133 7.63 4.12 2.22
N TYR A 134 6.40 4.44 1.77
CA TYR A 134 5.32 3.45 1.66
C TYR A 134 5.58 2.42 0.57
N PHE A 135 6.28 2.80 -0.50
CA PHE A 135 6.70 1.83 -1.53
C PHE A 135 7.74 0.86 -0.99
N VAL A 136 8.70 1.33 -0.17
CA VAL A 136 9.68 0.46 0.50
C VAL A 136 8.97 -0.49 1.48
N GLU A 137 8.06 0.02 2.30
CA GLU A 137 7.26 -0.79 3.22
C GLU A 137 6.43 -1.85 2.48
N ALA A 138 5.81 -1.44 1.35
CA ALA A 138 5.01 -2.33 0.52
C ALA A 138 5.86 -3.41 -0.14
N LEU A 139 7.05 -3.08 -0.65
CA LEU A 139 8.01 -4.06 -1.17
C LEU A 139 8.37 -5.11 -0.12
N GLY A 140 8.65 -4.69 1.12
CA GLY A 140 8.82 -5.62 2.24
C GLY A 140 7.57 -6.44 2.54
N GLY A 141 6.39 -5.82 2.41
CA GLY A 141 5.08 -6.44 2.61
C GLY A 141 4.80 -7.59 1.66
N THR A 142 5.29 -7.53 0.41
CA THR A 142 5.09 -8.60 -0.58
C THR A 142 5.70 -9.94 -0.18
N GLY A 143 6.69 -9.95 0.72
CA GLY A 143 7.43 -11.16 1.10
C GLY A 143 8.29 -11.74 -0.04
N SER A 144 8.26 -11.12 -1.23
CA SER A 144 8.94 -11.63 -2.42
C SER A 144 10.42 -11.24 -2.48
N LYS A 145 11.30 -12.22 -2.73
CA LYS A 145 12.72 -11.97 -3.00
C LYS A 145 12.96 -11.12 -4.26
N GLY A 146 11.97 -11.04 -5.17
CA GLY A 146 12.00 -10.14 -6.32
C GLY A 146 12.12 -8.65 -5.94
N ALA A 147 11.78 -8.27 -4.70
CA ALA A 147 11.94 -6.91 -4.19
C ALA A 147 13.39 -6.56 -3.80
N TYR A 148 14.27 -7.54 -3.61
CA TYR A 148 15.64 -7.31 -3.16
C TYR A 148 16.43 -6.29 -3.99
N PRO A 149 16.43 -6.32 -5.34
CA PRO A 149 17.17 -5.34 -6.14
C PRO A 149 16.73 -3.90 -5.90
N ALA A 150 15.41 -3.68 -5.72
CA ALA A 150 14.86 -2.35 -5.44
C ALA A 150 15.23 -1.88 -4.03
N LEU A 151 15.13 -2.76 -3.03
CA LEU A 151 15.47 -2.47 -1.64
C LEU A 151 16.96 -2.19 -1.47
N LEU A 152 17.87 -2.95 -2.13
CA LEU A 152 19.30 -2.67 -2.09
C LEU A 152 19.64 -1.27 -2.62
N ARG A 153 19.02 -0.85 -3.72
CA ARG A 153 19.21 0.51 -4.25
C ARG A 153 18.71 1.59 -3.29
N ALA A 154 17.59 1.34 -2.62
CA ALA A 154 17.00 2.26 -1.66
C ALA A 154 17.77 2.34 -0.32
N MET A 155 18.70 1.42 -0.05
CA MET A 155 19.49 1.41 1.19
C MET A 155 20.36 2.64 1.37
N ASP A 156 20.80 3.26 0.28
CA ASP A 156 21.60 4.47 0.25
C ASP A 156 20.80 5.66 -0.32
N ASP A 157 19.46 5.60 -0.22
CA ASP A 157 18.62 6.72 -0.63
C ASP A 157 18.95 7.98 0.17
N PRO A 158 19.08 9.14 -0.49
CA PRO A 158 19.39 10.40 0.18
C PRO A 158 18.28 10.89 1.13
N ASP A 159 17.10 10.29 1.05
CA ASP A 159 16.01 10.53 1.98
C ASP A 159 16.06 9.52 3.14
N ASP A 160 16.33 10.03 4.34
CA ASP A 160 16.47 9.22 5.55
C ASP A 160 15.19 8.43 5.88
N GLU A 161 13.99 8.97 5.56
CA GLU A 161 12.73 8.24 5.77
C GLU A 161 12.59 7.03 4.82
N VAL A 162 13.15 7.11 3.63
CA VAL A 162 13.19 6.01 2.67
C VAL A 162 14.22 4.97 3.10
N SER A 163 15.48 5.40 3.32
CA SER A 163 16.58 4.49 3.66
C SER A 163 16.35 3.77 5.00
N ALA A 164 15.73 4.43 5.99
CA ALA A 164 15.41 3.84 7.29
C ALA A 164 14.37 2.70 7.21
N ARG A 165 13.53 2.65 6.15
CA ARG A 165 12.53 1.59 5.96
C ARG A 165 13.08 0.34 5.28
N VAL A 166 14.30 0.41 4.71
CA VAL A 166 14.84 -0.69 3.91
C VAL A 166 15.20 -1.90 4.76
N LEU A 167 15.89 -1.71 5.88
CA LEU A 167 16.29 -2.84 6.74
C LEU A 167 15.08 -3.60 7.29
N PRO A 168 14.04 -2.93 7.85
CA PRO A 168 12.80 -3.61 8.24
C PRO A 168 12.11 -4.36 7.09
N ALA A 169 12.15 -3.81 5.86
CA ALA A 169 11.59 -4.48 4.69
C ALA A 169 12.35 -5.75 4.32
N LEU A 170 13.70 -5.71 4.36
CA LEU A 170 14.54 -6.88 4.13
C LEU A 170 14.33 -7.95 5.21
N GLU A 171 14.25 -7.55 6.48
CA GLU A 171 13.94 -8.45 7.60
C GLU A 171 12.61 -9.17 7.41
N LYS A 172 11.58 -8.44 6.95
CA LYS A 172 10.25 -9.02 6.71
C LYS A 172 10.29 -10.09 5.60
N ILE A 173 11.04 -9.86 4.51
CA ILE A 173 11.17 -10.83 3.42
C ILE A 173 12.00 -12.04 3.84
N ALA A 174 13.10 -11.81 4.56
CA ALA A 174 14.04 -12.87 4.92
C ALA A 174 13.60 -13.70 6.13
N GLY A 175 12.74 -13.14 7.01
CA GLY A 175 12.30 -13.77 8.24
C GLY A 175 13.31 -13.71 9.39
N PHE A 176 14.40 -12.95 9.26
CA PHE A 176 15.41 -12.78 10.30
C PHE A 176 16.04 -11.37 10.29
N SER A 177 16.83 -11.03 11.32
CA SER A 177 17.48 -9.73 11.47
C SER A 177 18.98 -9.86 11.75
N TYR A 178 19.76 -8.89 11.25
CA TYR A 178 21.20 -8.76 11.54
C TYR A 178 21.53 -7.78 12.69
N LYS A 179 20.52 -7.23 13.39
CA LYS A 179 20.71 -6.16 14.41
C LYS A 179 21.66 -6.52 15.57
N SER A 180 21.68 -7.79 15.98
CA SER A 180 22.36 -8.22 17.19
C SER A 180 23.86 -7.89 17.17
N GLY A 181 24.29 -6.95 18.02
CA GLY A 181 25.68 -6.59 18.24
C GLY A 181 26.38 -5.83 17.10
N ARG A 182 25.66 -5.39 16.06
CA ARG A 182 26.21 -4.69 14.89
C ARG A 182 25.91 -3.19 14.91
N THR A 183 26.85 -2.39 14.38
CA THR A 183 26.59 -1.01 14.01
C THR A 183 25.71 -0.97 12.75
N SER A 184 25.00 0.14 12.50
CA SER A 184 24.18 0.32 11.31
C SER A 184 24.93 0.07 9.99
N LYS A 185 26.22 0.44 9.92
CA LYS A 185 27.08 0.17 8.77
C LYS A 185 27.32 -1.32 8.57
N GLN A 186 27.67 -2.05 9.64
CA GLN A 186 27.90 -3.50 9.59
C GLN A 186 26.62 -4.26 9.24
N GLU A 187 25.47 -3.79 9.71
CA GLU A 187 24.18 -4.37 9.38
C GLU A 187 23.86 -4.21 7.88
N LYS A 188 24.04 -3.00 7.32
CA LYS A 188 23.86 -2.75 5.89
C LYS A 188 24.79 -3.62 5.03
N GLU A 189 26.06 -3.79 5.44
CA GLU A 189 27.03 -4.65 4.73
C GLU A 189 26.61 -6.13 4.77
N ALA A 190 26.13 -6.62 5.92
CA ALA A 190 25.65 -7.99 6.05
C ALA A 190 24.44 -8.25 5.13
N TRP A 191 23.48 -7.30 5.08
CA TRP A 191 22.36 -7.39 4.17
C TRP A 191 22.76 -7.36 2.69
N ARG A 192 23.70 -6.51 2.30
CA ARG A 192 24.21 -6.50 0.91
C ARG A 192 24.78 -7.85 0.50
N ARG A 193 25.61 -8.48 1.35
CA ARG A 193 26.16 -9.81 1.07
C ARG A 193 25.05 -10.85 0.95
N TYR A 194 24.18 -10.95 1.94
CA TYR A 194 23.06 -11.89 1.93
C TYR A 194 22.21 -11.78 0.67
N VAL A 195 21.76 -10.56 0.34
CA VAL A 195 20.92 -10.36 -0.85
C VAL A 195 21.69 -10.68 -2.14
N SER A 196 22.97 -10.30 -2.24
CA SER A 196 23.80 -10.62 -3.40
C SER A 196 23.93 -12.14 -3.61
N ASP A 197 24.04 -12.91 -2.54
CA ASP A 197 24.09 -14.37 -2.61
C ASP A 197 22.73 -14.96 -3.02
N GLN A 198 21.61 -14.39 -2.54
CA GLN A 198 20.27 -14.82 -2.97
C GLN A 198 19.98 -14.55 -4.46
N LEU A 199 20.55 -13.47 -5.02
CA LEU A 199 20.36 -13.12 -6.44
C LEU A 199 21.24 -13.92 -7.41
N ARG A 200 22.22 -14.69 -6.91
CA ARG A 200 23.09 -15.56 -7.71
C ARG A 200 22.56 -17.00 -7.82
N GLN A 201 21.60 -17.37 -6.99
CA GLN A 201 20.94 -18.68 -6.98
C GLN A 201 19.77 -18.71 -7.98
#